data_0ef6355e6c582844540d5a9a15574fd7
#
_entry.id   0ef6355e6c582844540d5a9a15574fd7
#
_cell.length_a   1.000
_cell.length_b   1.000
_cell.length_c   1.000
_cell.angle_alpha   90.00
_cell.angle_beta   90.00
_cell.angle_gamma   90.00
#
_symmetry.space_group_name_H-M   'P 1'
#
loop_
_entity.id
_entity.type
_entity.pdbx_description
1 polymer ?
#
loop_
_entity_poly.entity_id
_entity_poly.type
_entity_poly.pdbx_seq_one_letter_code
_entity_poly.pdbx_strand_id
1 'polypeptide(L)'
;MSIELFSQVALARDLPDEGLCRGDLATVVEKLPGTKASGGEDGYILEVFNAIGETIAVVTVPVSAVEPLRASEVLSVRPLQQSN
;
A
#
# COMPACT_ATOMS: atom_id res chain seq x y z
N MET A 1 -12.28 -9.70 6.53
CA MET A 1 -11.81 -8.67 7.48
C MET A 1 -11.66 -7.37 6.73
N SER A 2 -12.27 -6.30 7.23
CA SER A 2 -12.17 -5.00 6.56
C SER A 2 -10.97 -4.23 7.10
N ILE A 3 -10.32 -3.49 6.21
CA ILE A 3 -9.21 -2.62 6.55
C ILE A 3 -9.80 -1.24 6.80
N GLU A 4 -9.43 -0.64 7.93
CA GLU A 4 -9.99 0.66 8.31
C GLU A 4 -9.20 1.81 7.68
N LEU A 5 -9.89 2.95 7.51
CA LEU A 5 -9.23 4.18 7.09
C LEU A 5 -8.13 4.56 8.08
N PHE A 6 -7.05 5.08 7.54
CA PHE A 6 -5.87 5.55 8.29
C PHE A 6 -5.11 4.47 9.04
N SER A 7 -5.42 3.20 8.76
CA SER A 7 -4.63 2.09 9.28
C SER A 7 -3.45 1.81 8.36
N GLN A 8 -2.40 1.24 8.93
CA GLN A 8 -1.25 0.78 8.15
C GLN A 8 -1.50 -0.61 7.60
N VAL A 9 -1.04 -0.82 6.39
CA VAL A 9 -1.12 -2.11 5.69
C VAL A 9 0.21 -2.40 5.04
N ALA A 10 0.41 -3.64 4.61
CA ALA A 10 1.57 -4.02 3.81
C ALA A 10 1.11 -4.28 2.37
N LEU A 11 1.96 -3.95 1.41
CA LEU A 11 1.70 -4.34 0.03
C LEU A 11 1.81 -5.85 -0.11
N ALA A 12 0.82 -6.45 -0.77
CA ALA A 12 0.79 -7.89 -1.01
C ALA A 12 1.54 -8.28 -2.28
N ARG A 13 1.93 -7.31 -3.08
CA ARG A 13 2.65 -7.52 -4.34
C ARG A 13 3.51 -6.31 -4.66
N ASP A 14 4.44 -6.49 -5.58
CA ASP A 14 5.28 -5.39 -6.06
C ASP A 14 4.45 -4.42 -6.90
N LEU A 15 4.82 -3.14 -6.84
CA LEU A 15 4.29 -2.09 -7.70
C LEU A 15 5.49 -1.44 -8.38
N PRO A 16 6.04 -2.09 -9.41
CA PRO A 16 7.32 -1.64 -9.99
C PRO A 16 7.25 -0.26 -10.64
N ASP A 17 6.11 0.11 -11.20
CA ASP A 17 5.96 1.44 -11.80
C ASP A 17 6.03 2.54 -10.75
N GLU A 18 5.77 2.20 -9.49
CA GLU A 18 5.81 3.14 -8.38
C GLU A 18 7.08 3.02 -7.56
N GLY A 19 7.95 2.08 -7.91
CA GLY A 19 9.16 1.82 -7.14
C GLY A 19 8.89 1.17 -5.79
N LEU A 20 7.74 0.53 -5.64
CA LEU A 20 7.33 -0.10 -4.39
C LEU A 20 7.41 -1.60 -4.49
N CYS A 21 7.65 -2.25 -3.35
CA CYS A 21 7.84 -3.69 -3.26
C CYS A 21 6.83 -4.30 -2.32
N ARG A 22 6.53 -5.58 -2.56
CA ARG A 22 5.77 -6.38 -1.62
C ARG A 22 6.38 -6.23 -0.22
N GLY A 23 5.52 -6.04 0.76
CA GLY A 23 5.93 -5.85 2.15
C GLY A 23 6.16 -4.41 2.55
N ASP A 24 6.18 -3.48 1.60
CA ASP A 24 6.28 -2.06 1.95
C ASP A 24 5.02 -1.63 2.69
N LEU A 25 5.20 -0.73 3.66
CA LEU A 25 4.10 -0.22 4.45
C LEU A 25 3.44 0.97 3.77
N ALA A 26 2.14 1.07 3.94
CA ALA A 26 1.37 2.21 3.47
C ALA A 26 0.22 2.48 4.43
N THR A 27 -0.33 3.69 4.36
CA THR A 27 -1.51 4.06 5.14
C THR A 27 -2.69 4.21 4.19
N VAL A 28 -3.82 3.59 4.54
CA VAL A 28 -5.05 3.70 3.75
C VAL A 28 -5.67 5.07 4.06
N VAL A 29 -5.70 5.95 3.08
CA VAL A 29 -6.24 7.30 3.29
C VAL A 29 -7.63 7.48 2.67
N GLU A 30 -8.03 6.59 1.76
CA GLU A 30 -9.37 6.63 1.18
C GLU A 30 -9.75 5.26 0.66
N LYS A 31 -11.05 4.96 0.69
CA LYS A 31 -11.63 3.74 0.11
C LYS A 31 -12.43 4.14 -1.13
N LEU A 32 -12.29 3.38 -2.19
CA LEU A 32 -12.98 3.63 -3.45
C LEU A 32 -13.88 2.43 -3.76
N PRO A 33 -15.16 2.69 -4.11
CA PRO A 33 -16.04 1.58 -4.51
C PRO A 33 -15.61 0.99 -5.83
N GLY A 34 -15.85 -0.28 -6.01
CA GLY A 34 -15.58 -0.98 -7.27
C GLY A 34 -16.44 -0.42 -8.40
N THR A 35 -15.89 -0.45 -9.60
CA THR A 35 -16.56 -0.01 -10.83
C THR A 35 -16.36 -1.07 -11.90
N LYS A 36 -17.02 -0.90 -13.05
CA LYS A 36 -16.78 -1.77 -14.20
C LYS A 36 -15.32 -1.70 -14.65
N ALA A 37 -14.73 -0.52 -14.58
CA ALA A 37 -13.34 -0.32 -15.00
C ALA A 37 -12.37 -1.07 -14.09
N SER A 38 -12.71 -1.26 -12.82
CA SER A 38 -11.86 -2.00 -11.87
C SER A 38 -12.22 -3.47 -11.79
N GLY A 39 -13.13 -3.97 -12.65
CA GLY A 39 -13.61 -5.34 -12.57
C GLY A 39 -14.52 -5.61 -11.40
N GLY A 40 -15.11 -4.57 -10.83
CA GLY A 40 -16.00 -4.67 -9.66
C GLY A 40 -15.27 -4.69 -8.33
N GLU A 41 -13.96 -4.71 -8.33
CA GLU A 41 -13.19 -4.75 -7.09
C GLU A 41 -13.05 -3.35 -6.50
N ASP A 42 -13.25 -3.22 -5.18
CA ASP A 42 -12.99 -1.98 -4.47
C ASP A 42 -11.50 -1.67 -4.48
N GLY A 43 -11.17 -0.41 -4.25
CA GLY A 43 -9.79 0.05 -4.21
C GLY A 43 -9.50 0.87 -2.97
N TYR A 44 -8.21 1.13 -2.79
CA TYR A 44 -7.72 2.02 -1.75
C TYR A 44 -6.79 3.04 -2.37
N ILE A 45 -6.84 4.25 -1.82
CA ILE A 45 -5.76 5.22 -2.02
C ILE A 45 -4.83 5.06 -0.83
N LEU A 46 -3.55 4.85 -1.14
CA LEU A 46 -2.51 4.60 -0.14
C LEU A 46 -1.51 5.73 -0.16
N GLU A 47 -1.13 6.17 1.02
CA GLU A 47 0.00 7.10 1.17
C GLU A 47 1.19 6.30 1.71
N VAL A 48 2.32 6.40 1.02
CA VAL A 48 3.54 5.69 1.38
C VAL A 48 4.56 6.68 1.90
N PHE A 49 5.14 6.37 3.05
CA PHE A 49 6.12 7.22 3.72
C PHE A 49 7.48 6.54 3.70
N ASN A 50 8.54 7.36 3.67
CA ASN A 50 9.87 6.83 3.94
C ASN A 50 10.07 6.63 5.44
N ALA A 51 11.24 6.17 5.84
CA ALA A 51 11.51 5.79 7.22
C ALA A 51 11.44 6.96 8.20
N ILE A 52 11.58 8.18 7.72
CA ILE A 52 11.52 9.37 8.56
C ILE A 52 10.19 10.11 8.44
N GLY A 53 9.20 9.50 7.81
CA GLY A 53 7.84 10.04 7.77
C GLY A 53 7.53 10.99 6.64
N GLU A 54 8.39 11.08 5.63
CA GLU A 54 8.11 11.91 4.46
C GLU A 54 7.29 11.12 3.44
N THR A 55 6.28 11.74 2.85
CA THR A 55 5.49 11.09 1.81
C THR A 55 6.31 10.92 0.55
N ILE A 56 6.45 9.68 0.09
CA ILE A 56 7.20 9.40 -1.13
C ILE A 56 6.31 8.96 -2.29
N ALA A 57 5.08 8.54 -2.01
CA ALA A 57 4.15 8.14 -3.06
C ALA A 57 2.72 8.18 -2.54
N VAL A 58 1.78 8.44 -3.45
CA VAL A 58 0.35 8.25 -3.22
C VAL A 58 -0.14 7.41 -4.40
N VAL A 59 -0.67 6.22 -4.11
CA VAL A 59 -1.02 5.26 -5.17
C VAL A 59 -2.44 4.75 -4.95
N THR A 60 -3.10 4.40 -6.06
CA THR A 60 -4.41 3.76 -6.02
C THR A 60 -4.23 2.29 -6.40
N VAL A 61 -4.73 1.41 -5.56
CA VAL A 61 -4.57 -0.04 -5.76
C VAL A 61 -5.89 -0.77 -5.49
N PRO A 62 -6.11 -1.94 -6.08
CA PRO A 62 -7.24 -2.77 -5.69
C PRO A 62 -7.03 -3.33 -4.28
N VAL A 63 -8.12 -3.64 -3.58
CA VAL A 63 -8.03 -4.15 -2.21
C VAL A 63 -7.18 -5.41 -2.11
N SER A 64 -7.12 -6.22 -3.17
CA SER A 64 -6.30 -7.43 -3.20
C SER A 64 -4.80 -7.16 -3.20
N ALA A 65 -4.39 -5.92 -3.42
CA ALA A 65 -2.96 -5.56 -3.46
C ALA A 65 -2.39 -5.28 -2.07
N VAL A 66 -3.19 -5.31 -1.01
CA VAL A 66 -2.75 -5.01 0.35
C VAL A 66 -3.18 -6.11 1.30
N GLU A 67 -2.46 -6.20 2.41
CA GLU A 67 -2.80 -7.11 3.51
C GLU A 67 -2.69 -6.37 4.84
N PRO A 68 -3.54 -6.73 5.81
CA PRO A 68 -3.40 -6.15 7.15
C PRO A 68 -2.10 -6.65 7.80
N LEU A 69 -1.55 -5.84 8.67
CA LEU A 69 -0.38 -6.24 9.45
C LEU A 69 -0.79 -7.23 10.53
N ARG A 70 0.11 -8.16 10.84
CA ARG A 70 -0.17 -9.26 11.79
C ARG A 70 0.80 -9.21 12.95
N ALA A 71 0.31 -9.66 14.11
CA ALA A 71 1.12 -9.71 15.33
C ALA A 71 2.36 -10.61 15.20
N SER A 72 2.34 -11.55 14.25
CA SER A 72 3.47 -12.45 14.00
C SER A 72 4.53 -11.85 13.08
N GLU A 73 4.33 -10.62 12.61
CA GLU A 73 5.23 -9.98 11.66
C GLU A 73 6.09 -8.95 12.35
N VAL A 74 7.29 -8.75 11.83
CA VAL A 74 8.15 -7.64 12.24
C VAL A 74 8.38 -6.75 11.03
N LEU A 75 8.50 -5.44 11.29
CA LEU A 75 8.77 -4.47 10.23
C LEU A 75 10.25 -4.50 9.87
N SER A 76 10.53 -4.30 8.58
CA SER A 76 11.88 -4.40 8.06
C SER A 76 12.23 -3.15 7.25
N VAL A 77 13.49 -2.77 7.29
CA VAL A 77 14.00 -1.60 6.59
C VAL A 77 14.68 -2.04 5.30
N ARG A 78 14.36 -1.36 4.20
CA ARG A 78 15.07 -1.54 2.94
C ARG A 78 15.42 -0.18 2.36
N PRO A 79 16.53 -0.03 1.66
CA PRO A 79 16.80 1.22 0.97
C PRO A 79 15.86 1.40 -0.22
N LEU A 80 15.51 2.66 -0.50
CA LEU A 80 14.76 2.96 -1.71
C LEU A 80 15.66 2.73 -2.91
N GLN A 81 15.09 2.16 -3.98
CA GLN A 81 15.81 2.04 -5.23
C GLN A 81 15.89 3.41 -5.88
N GLN A 82 17.08 3.75 -6.30
CA GLN A 82 17.27 4.99 -7.05
C GLN A 82 17.44 4.63 -8.51
N SER A 83 16.60 5.24 -9.35
CA SER A 83 16.78 5.10 -10.78
C SER A 83 17.86 6.07 -11.24
N ASN A 84 18.76 5.56 -12.04
CA ASN A 84 19.83 6.36 -12.61
C ASN A 84 19.50 6.71 -14.04
#